data_b05e7a40ea42532ba75a79b18ec08ae4
#
_entry.id   b05e7a40ea42532ba75a79b18ec08ae4
#
_cell.length_a   1.000
_cell.length_b   1.000
_cell.length_c   1.000
_cell.angle_alpha   90.00
_cell.angle_beta   90.00
_cell.angle_gamma   90.00
#
_symmetry.space_group_name_H-M   'P 1'
#
loop_
_entity.id
_entity.type
_entity.pdbx_description
1 polymer ?
#
loop_
_entity_poly.entity_id
_entity_poly.type
_entity_poly.pdbx_seq_one_letter_code
_entity_poly.pdbx_strand_id
1 'polypeptide(L)'
;LRLVGSEMCIRDSRDSVICALDPGSRGVMVVFGGHVIAGTRAKKNKTISYDAFASVNFPALALVQGDRLVRYVPSPWPTGPVEFGRSLSPRVFLLKLTPGLSPDLIPDIFRLYDCVIVESFGVGGIPQRLMDAFAEGLGDYDKTHKVLILTTQVTYEGSDVGIYEVGKRVKNRFRFLEAHDMTIEAVVTKIMWLLAQDCDSFDQLQQRFY
;
A
#
# COMPACT_ATOMS: atom_id res chain seq x y z
N LEU A 1 -13.70 4.63 35.08
CA LEU A 1 -13.67 3.63 33.95
C LEU A 1 -13.26 4.21 32.59
N ARG A 2 -12.83 5.47 32.52
CA ARG A 2 -12.34 6.13 31.31
C ARG A 2 -10.83 6.42 31.33
N LEU A 3 -10.13 6.09 32.40
CA LEU A 3 -8.71 6.40 32.59
C LEU A 3 -7.77 5.56 31.70
N VAL A 4 -8.10 4.30 31.44
CA VAL A 4 -7.24 3.38 30.66
C VAL A 4 -7.03 3.85 29.21
N GLY A 5 -8.05 4.39 28.56
CA GLY A 5 -7.91 4.93 27.19
C GLY A 5 -7.12 6.23 27.13
N SER A 6 -7.19 7.08 28.18
CA SER A 6 -6.45 8.34 28.26
C SER A 6 -4.96 8.12 28.54
N GLU A 7 -4.61 7.16 29.41
CA GLU A 7 -3.21 6.84 29.71
C GLU A 7 -2.44 6.32 28.49
N MET A 8 -3.08 5.48 27.67
CA MET A 8 -2.48 5.01 26.41
C MET A 8 -2.27 6.16 25.42
N CYS A 9 -3.26 7.02 25.24
CA CYS A 9 -3.13 8.19 24.34
C CYS A 9 -2.04 9.15 24.83
N ILE A 10 -1.91 9.37 26.14
CA ILE A 10 -0.86 10.19 26.72
C ILE A 10 0.51 9.58 26.47
N ARG A 11 0.65 8.27 26.69
CA ARG A 11 1.89 7.55 26.44
C ARG A 11 2.29 7.59 24.97
N ASP A 12 1.38 7.27 24.04
CA ASP A 12 1.65 7.27 22.60
C ASP A 12 1.98 8.68 22.09
N SER A 13 1.33 9.72 22.63
CA SER A 13 1.66 11.11 22.35
C SER A 13 3.06 11.49 22.82
N ARG A 14 3.42 11.11 24.06
CA ARG A 14 4.78 11.31 24.60
C ARG A 14 5.81 10.58 23.76
N ASP A 15 5.60 9.32 23.46
CA ASP A 15 6.50 8.49 22.67
C ASP A 15 6.67 9.06 21.24
N SER A 16 5.60 9.62 20.67
CA SER A 16 5.64 10.31 19.38
C SER A 16 6.51 11.57 19.43
N VAL A 17 6.43 12.36 20.51
CA VAL A 17 7.26 13.54 20.70
C VAL A 17 8.73 13.15 20.87
N ILE A 18 9.02 12.11 21.67
CA ILE A 18 10.40 11.59 21.82
C ILE A 18 10.95 11.17 20.46
N CYS A 19 10.16 10.45 19.65
CA CYS A 19 10.55 10.06 18.32
C CYS A 19 10.79 11.27 17.40
N ALA A 20 9.91 12.27 17.44
CA ALA A 20 10.03 13.46 16.59
C ALA A 20 11.26 14.35 16.95
N LEU A 21 11.63 14.38 18.22
CA LEU A 21 12.79 15.14 18.70
C LEU A 21 14.14 14.44 18.44
N ASP A 22 14.12 13.14 18.17
CA ASP A 22 15.35 12.39 17.91
C ASP A 22 15.97 12.79 16.55
N PRO A 23 17.22 13.26 16.51
CA PRO A 23 17.86 13.75 15.28
C PRO A 23 17.99 12.69 14.17
N GLY A 24 17.92 11.41 14.52
CA GLY A 24 17.95 10.30 13.58
C GLY A 24 16.57 9.91 13.04
N SER A 25 15.47 10.52 13.48
CA SER A 25 14.14 10.25 12.96
C SER A 25 13.90 10.95 11.64
N ARG A 26 13.46 10.20 10.62
CA ARG A 26 13.24 10.70 9.26
C ARG A 26 12.07 9.98 8.59
N GLY A 27 11.41 10.70 7.66
CA GLY A 27 10.25 10.20 6.94
C GLY A 27 8.98 10.22 7.80
N VAL A 28 7.96 9.53 7.33
CA VAL A 28 6.67 9.39 8.03
C VAL A 28 6.68 8.11 8.85
N MET A 29 6.34 8.22 10.12
CA MET A 29 6.33 7.08 11.05
C MET A 29 5.03 7.04 11.85
N VAL A 30 4.61 5.85 12.22
CA VAL A 30 3.55 5.58 13.20
C VAL A 30 4.24 5.17 14.51
N VAL A 31 4.00 5.94 15.56
CA VAL A 31 4.48 5.61 16.92
C VAL A 31 3.30 5.14 17.75
N PHE A 32 3.30 3.88 18.12
CA PHE A 32 2.17 3.28 18.83
C PHE A 32 2.63 2.09 19.70
N GLY A 33 2.15 2.01 20.92
CA GLY A 33 2.50 0.94 21.84
C GLY A 33 4.01 0.84 22.11
N GLY A 34 4.73 1.95 22.08
CA GLY A 34 6.19 2.03 22.22
C GLY A 34 6.98 1.65 20.95
N HIS A 35 6.33 1.19 19.89
CA HIS A 35 6.98 0.85 18.63
C HIS A 35 6.97 2.03 17.65
N VAL A 36 8.06 2.20 16.92
CA VAL A 36 8.18 3.14 15.80
C VAL A 36 8.16 2.35 14.51
N ILE A 37 7.14 2.54 13.71
CA ILE A 37 6.86 1.77 12.49
C ILE A 37 6.96 2.71 11.29
N ALA A 38 7.62 2.28 10.20
CA ALA A 38 7.59 3.04 8.95
C ALA A 38 6.15 3.24 8.47
N GLY A 39 5.77 4.46 8.09
CA GLY A 39 4.39 4.77 7.70
C GLY A 39 3.89 3.91 6.54
N THR A 40 4.77 3.58 5.58
CA THR A 40 4.47 2.69 4.44
C THR A 40 4.32 1.21 4.83
N ARG A 41 4.69 0.82 6.05
CA ARG A 41 4.62 -0.55 6.58
C ARG A 41 3.60 -0.70 7.70
N ALA A 42 3.04 0.41 8.17
CA ALA A 42 2.11 0.41 9.28
C ALA A 42 0.72 -0.07 8.84
N LYS A 43 0.18 -1.05 9.55
CA LYS A 43 -1.19 -1.53 9.36
C LYS A 43 -1.92 -1.62 10.70
N LYS A 44 -3.14 -1.09 10.74
CA LYS A 44 -4.00 -1.23 11.91
C LYS A 44 -4.72 -2.57 11.86
N ASN A 45 -4.28 -3.52 12.68
CA ASN A 45 -4.79 -4.90 12.70
C ASN A 45 -5.88 -5.12 13.74
N LYS A 46 -5.98 -4.24 14.74
CA LYS A 46 -6.96 -4.36 15.84
C LYS A 46 -7.63 -3.02 16.11
N THR A 47 -8.89 -3.04 16.50
CA THR A 47 -9.69 -1.83 16.73
C THR A 47 -9.60 -1.29 18.14
N ILE A 48 -9.38 -2.16 19.14
CA ILE A 48 -9.50 -1.83 20.57
C ILE A 48 -8.17 -2.06 21.32
N SER A 49 -7.39 -3.08 20.96
CA SER A 49 -6.20 -3.51 21.71
C SER A 49 -5.07 -2.48 21.68
N TYR A 50 -4.23 -2.50 22.73
CA TYR A 50 -3.08 -1.60 22.90
C TYR A 50 -1.96 -1.84 21.88
N ASP A 51 -1.94 -2.98 21.20
CA ASP A 51 -1.05 -3.35 20.11
C ASP A 51 -1.77 -3.30 18.75
N ALA A 52 -2.53 -2.22 18.53
CA ALA A 52 -3.42 -2.12 17.38
C ALA A 52 -2.71 -1.98 16.03
N PHE A 53 -1.50 -1.43 16.01
CA PHE A 53 -0.69 -1.30 14.79
C PHE A 53 0.44 -2.31 14.75
N ALA A 54 0.71 -2.85 13.57
CA ALA A 54 1.84 -3.73 13.30
C ALA A 54 2.65 -3.23 12.10
N SER A 55 3.94 -3.53 12.09
CA SER A 55 4.79 -3.41 10.92
C SER A 55 4.61 -4.65 10.04
N VAL A 56 4.19 -4.46 8.79
CA VAL A 56 3.91 -5.56 7.86
C VAL A 56 5.11 -5.75 6.93
N ASN A 57 5.59 -7.00 6.85
CA ASN A 57 6.71 -7.42 6.00
C ASN A 57 8.02 -6.61 6.21
N PHE A 58 8.14 -5.94 7.34
CA PHE A 58 9.31 -5.15 7.70
C PHE A 58 9.42 -5.04 9.23
N PRO A 59 10.62 -5.01 9.83
CA PRO A 59 10.75 -4.83 11.27
C PRO A 59 10.32 -3.42 11.71
N ALA A 60 9.97 -3.24 12.98
CA ALA A 60 9.86 -1.91 13.55
C ALA A 60 11.20 -1.17 13.42
N LEU A 61 11.14 0.13 13.15
CA LEU A 61 12.35 0.97 13.01
C LEU A 61 13.07 1.15 14.34
N ALA A 62 12.30 1.31 15.41
CA ALA A 62 12.81 1.55 16.76
C ALA A 62 11.77 1.16 17.82
N LEU A 63 12.23 1.13 19.07
CA LEU A 63 11.42 1.00 20.26
C LEU A 63 11.69 2.20 21.19
N VAL A 64 10.64 2.79 21.75
CA VAL A 64 10.76 3.81 22.79
C VAL A 64 10.95 3.13 24.14
N GLN A 65 12.07 3.38 24.80
CA GLN A 65 12.40 2.88 26.12
C GLN A 65 12.69 4.04 27.06
N GLY A 66 11.79 4.31 28.00
CA GLY A 66 11.89 5.48 28.84
C GLY A 66 11.86 6.77 28.00
N ASP A 67 12.93 7.58 28.05
CA ASP A 67 13.03 8.86 27.34
C ASP A 67 13.96 8.79 26.11
N ARG A 68 14.23 7.59 25.60
CA ARG A 68 15.13 7.39 24.46
C ARG A 68 14.59 6.42 23.42
N LEU A 69 15.07 6.58 22.19
CA LEU A 69 14.85 5.62 21.10
C LEU A 69 15.97 4.58 21.03
N VAL A 70 15.57 3.31 20.99
CA VAL A 70 16.46 2.19 20.63
C VAL A 70 16.18 1.83 19.19
N ARG A 71 17.09 2.15 18.28
CA ARG A 71 16.93 1.91 16.84
C ARG A 71 17.36 0.51 16.48
N TYR A 72 16.53 -0.15 15.65
CA TYR A 72 16.81 -1.46 15.07
C TYR A 72 17.23 -1.37 13.60
N VAL A 73 16.67 -0.40 12.89
CA VAL A 73 16.91 -0.21 11.46
C VAL A 73 17.32 1.24 11.22
N PRO A 74 18.48 1.47 10.56
CA PRO A 74 18.83 2.81 10.11
C PRO A 74 17.79 3.32 9.12
N SER A 75 17.30 4.53 9.32
CA SER A 75 16.46 5.18 8.31
C SER A 75 17.32 5.60 7.12
N PRO A 76 17.05 5.12 5.90
CA PRO A 76 17.70 5.67 4.73
C PRO A 76 17.29 7.14 4.57
N TRP A 77 18.26 7.98 4.25
CA TRP A 77 18.04 9.42 4.12
C TRP A 77 17.86 9.79 2.66
N PRO A 78 16.75 10.42 2.25
CA PRO A 78 16.75 11.12 1.00
C PRO A 78 17.74 12.29 1.08
N THR A 79 18.64 12.35 0.10
CA THR A 79 19.69 13.36 0.02
C THR A 79 19.31 14.57 -0.85
N GLY A 80 18.14 14.54 -1.46
CA GLY A 80 17.61 15.61 -2.31
C GLY A 80 16.83 16.69 -1.56
N PRO A 81 16.46 17.77 -2.26
CA PRO A 81 15.55 18.77 -1.72
C PRO A 81 14.18 18.18 -1.42
N VAL A 82 13.47 18.76 -0.48
CA VAL A 82 12.09 18.35 -0.18
C VAL A 82 11.18 18.82 -1.31
N GLU A 83 10.51 17.87 -1.94
CA GLU A 83 9.48 18.14 -2.95
C GLU A 83 8.09 18.00 -2.32
N PHE A 84 7.25 19.02 -2.54
CA PHE A 84 5.87 19.01 -2.04
C PHE A 84 4.91 18.61 -3.16
N GLY A 85 4.38 17.40 -3.11
CA GLY A 85 3.26 16.98 -3.96
C GLY A 85 1.99 17.76 -3.58
N ARG A 86 1.34 18.40 -4.57
CA ARG A 86 0.18 19.27 -4.34
C ARG A 86 -1.16 18.61 -4.63
N SER A 87 -1.17 17.45 -5.26
CA SER A 87 -2.37 16.77 -5.75
C SER A 87 -2.30 15.27 -5.57
N LEU A 88 -3.47 14.68 -5.38
CA LEU A 88 -3.71 13.24 -5.38
C LEU A 88 -4.88 12.96 -6.32
N SER A 89 -4.79 11.94 -7.16
CA SER A 89 -5.94 11.50 -7.95
C SER A 89 -6.86 10.63 -7.09
N PRO A 90 -8.15 10.98 -6.93
CA PRO A 90 -9.10 10.15 -6.20
C PRO A 90 -9.65 8.99 -7.05
N ARG A 91 -9.26 8.88 -8.32
CA ARG A 91 -9.82 7.92 -9.29
C ARG A 91 -9.15 6.54 -9.20
N VAL A 92 -9.03 6.04 -7.97
CA VAL A 92 -8.47 4.72 -7.63
C VAL A 92 -9.53 3.87 -6.96
N PHE A 93 -9.73 2.66 -7.44
CA PHE A 93 -10.69 1.69 -6.90
C PHE A 93 -9.98 0.48 -6.33
N LEU A 94 -10.32 0.11 -5.11
CA LEU A 94 -9.86 -1.12 -4.47
C LEU A 94 -10.91 -2.22 -4.64
N LEU A 95 -10.57 -3.22 -5.45
CA LEU A 95 -11.42 -4.36 -5.75
C LEU A 95 -10.96 -5.59 -4.98
N LYS A 96 -11.69 -5.97 -3.96
CA LYS A 96 -11.48 -7.25 -3.30
C LYS A 96 -12.18 -8.35 -4.08
N LEU A 97 -11.42 -9.33 -4.57
CA LEU A 97 -11.99 -10.48 -5.27
C LEU A 97 -12.83 -11.33 -4.31
N THR A 98 -14.02 -11.70 -4.78
CA THR A 98 -14.87 -12.68 -4.14
C THR A 98 -15.26 -13.78 -5.14
N PRO A 99 -15.58 -15.01 -4.70
CA PRO A 99 -15.94 -16.09 -5.60
C PRO A 99 -17.12 -15.79 -6.54
N GLY A 100 -18.06 -14.96 -6.07
CA GLY A 100 -19.28 -14.58 -6.80
C GLY A 100 -19.20 -13.28 -7.59
N LEU A 101 -18.03 -12.63 -7.69
CA LEU A 101 -17.90 -11.36 -8.41
C LEU A 101 -18.36 -11.50 -9.87
N SER A 102 -19.33 -10.66 -10.32
CA SER A 102 -19.77 -10.65 -11.72
C SER A 102 -18.70 -10.03 -12.63
N PRO A 103 -18.40 -10.66 -13.79
CA PRO A 103 -17.53 -10.05 -14.80
C PRO A 103 -18.03 -8.70 -15.30
N ASP A 104 -19.37 -8.52 -15.40
CA ASP A 104 -19.98 -7.30 -15.95
C ASP A 104 -19.65 -6.04 -15.16
N LEU A 105 -19.29 -6.20 -13.89
CA LEU A 105 -18.90 -5.08 -13.03
C LEU A 105 -17.55 -4.46 -13.42
N ILE A 106 -16.63 -5.23 -13.98
CA ILE A 106 -15.24 -4.83 -14.19
C ILE A 106 -15.11 -3.67 -15.20
N PRO A 107 -15.72 -3.73 -16.41
CA PRO A 107 -15.65 -2.61 -17.36
C PRO A 107 -16.25 -1.32 -16.78
N ASP A 108 -17.33 -1.44 -16.00
CA ASP A 108 -17.98 -0.28 -15.36
C ASP A 108 -17.06 0.39 -14.32
N ILE A 109 -16.30 -0.40 -13.56
CA ILE A 109 -15.30 0.15 -12.63
C ILE A 109 -14.24 0.93 -13.41
N PHE A 110 -13.68 0.38 -14.50
CA PHE A 110 -12.68 1.07 -15.31
C PHE A 110 -13.22 2.31 -16.02
N ARG A 111 -14.53 2.36 -16.31
CA ARG A 111 -15.15 3.58 -16.84
C ARG A 111 -15.14 4.73 -15.83
N LEU A 112 -15.27 4.43 -14.54
CA LEU A 112 -15.34 5.42 -13.45
C LEU A 112 -14.00 5.75 -12.85
N TYR A 113 -13.03 4.83 -12.87
CA TYR A 113 -11.74 4.95 -12.21
C TYR A 113 -10.58 4.77 -13.19
N ASP A 114 -9.45 5.38 -12.89
CA ASP A 114 -8.25 5.30 -13.72
C ASP A 114 -7.31 4.17 -13.27
N CYS A 115 -7.41 3.77 -12.02
CA CYS A 115 -6.69 2.62 -11.49
C CYS A 115 -7.61 1.67 -10.74
N VAL A 116 -7.44 0.38 -10.99
CA VAL A 116 -8.06 -0.69 -10.22
C VAL A 116 -6.98 -1.50 -9.53
N ILE A 117 -7.01 -1.49 -8.21
CA ILE A 117 -6.14 -2.33 -7.37
C ILE A 117 -6.94 -3.58 -7.03
N VAL A 118 -6.42 -4.75 -7.39
CA VAL A 118 -7.10 -6.03 -7.18
C VAL A 118 -6.46 -6.77 -6.00
N GLU A 119 -7.20 -6.89 -4.91
CA GLU A 119 -6.85 -7.81 -3.81
C GLU A 119 -7.23 -9.23 -4.22
N SER A 120 -6.24 -9.98 -4.69
CA SER A 120 -6.37 -11.35 -5.20
C SER A 120 -6.38 -12.39 -4.08
N PHE A 121 -6.77 -13.61 -4.42
CA PHE A 121 -6.62 -14.77 -3.53
C PHE A 121 -5.16 -15.24 -3.47
N GLY A 122 -4.73 -15.75 -2.32
CA GLY A 122 -3.41 -16.33 -2.12
C GLY A 122 -2.27 -15.41 -2.56
N VAL A 123 -1.34 -15.89 -3.36
CA VAL A 123 -0.17 -15.11 -3.83
C VAL A 123 -0.49 -14.11 -4.95
N GLY A 124 -1.70 -14.08 -5.46
CA GLY A 124 -2.12 -13.15 -6.52
C GLY A 124 -2.65 -13.84 -7.78
N GLY A 125 -3.18 -13.03 -8.69
CA GLY A 125 -3.72 -13.46 -9.97
C GLY A 125 -5.20 -13.13 -10.16
N ILE A 126 -5.70 -13.35 -11.37
CA ILE A 126 -7.08 -13.08 -11.76
C ILE A 126 -7.72 -14.40 -12.20
N PRO A 127 -8.89 -14.78 -11.65
CA PRO A 127 -9.62 -15.96 -12.10
C PRO A 127 -9.92 -15.92 -13.60
N GLN A 128 -9.80 -17.06 -14.29
CA GLN A 128 -9.98 -17.18 -15.75
C GLN A 128 -11.29 -16.54 -16.24
N ARG A 129 -12.38 -16.71 -15.49
CA ARG A 129 -13.70 -16.19 -15.85
C ARG A 129 -13.80 -14.66 -15.85
N LEU A 130 -12.83 -13.96 -15.22
CA LEU A 130 -12.79 -12.50 -15.17
C LEU A 130 -11.82 -11.88 -16.18
N MET A 131 -10.96 -12.69 -16.82
CA MET A 131 -9.87 -12.21 -17.67
C MET A 131 -10.36 -11.36 -18.85
N ASP A 132 -11.46 -11.73 -19.49
CA ASP A 132 -12.00 -10.99 -20.63
C ASP A 132 -12.57 -9.63 -20.20
N ALA A 133 -13.27 -9.59 -19.07
CA ALA A 133 -13.79 -8.34 -18.52
C ALA A 133 -12.68 -7.37 -18.09
N PHE A 134 -11.59 -7.87 -17.52
CA PHE A 134 -10.41 -7.04 -17.24
C PHE A 134 -9.73 -6.54 -18.52
N ALA A 135 -9.65 -7.37 -19.58
CA ALA A 135 -9.10 -6.94 -20.88
C ALA A 135 -9.94 -5.82 -21.51
N GLU A 136 -11.27 -5.96 -21.47
CA GLU A 136 -12.21 -4.96 -21.98
C GLU A 136 -12.08 -3.63 -21.20
N GLY A 137 -12.10 -3.70 -19.86
CA GLY A 137 -12.07 -2.50 -19.03
C GLY A 137 -10.73 -1.77 -19.05
N LEU A 138 -9.62 -2.51 -19.05
CA LEU A 138 -8.28 -1.94 -19.04
C LEU A 138 -7.88 -1.33 -20.39
N GLY A 139 -8.16 -2.05 -21.48
CA GLY A 139 -7.72 -1.64 -22.81
C GLY A 139 -6.20 -1.52 -22.95
N ASP A 140 -5.79 -0.71 -23.91
CA ASP A 140 -4.38 -0.37 -24.15
C ASP A 140 -4.01 0.88 -23.35
N TYR A 141 -2.95 0.81 -22.53
CA TYR A 141 -2.53 1.92 -21.67
C TYR A 141 -2.29 3.21 -22.43
N ASP A 142 -1.62 3.16 -23.59
CA ASP A 142 -1.28 4.35 -24.36
C ASP A 142 -2.51 5.11 -24.90
N LYS A 143 -3.67 4.44 -24.91
CA LYS A 143 -4.97 5.03 -25.31
C LYS A 143 -5.87 5.37 -24.14
N THR A 144 -5.83 4.57 -23.10
CA THR A 144 -6.80 4.64 -21.98
C THR A 144 -6.22 5.26 -20.71
N HIS A 145 -4.91 5.21 -20.54
CA HIS A 145 -4.18 5.53 -19.32
C HIS A 145 -4.73 4.78 -18.08
N LYS A 146 -5.40 3.62 -18.31
CA LYS A 146 -5.93 2.79 -17.22
C LYS A 146 -4.84 1.91 -16.62
N VAL A 147 -4.82 1.80 -15.32
CA VAL A 147 -3.81 1.06 -14.55
C VAL A 147 -4.46 -0.10 -13.82
N LEU A 148 -3.83 -1.26 -13.91
CA LEU A 148 -4.13 -2.43 -13.10
C LEU A 148 -3.00 -2.65 -12.11
N ILE A 149 -3.34 -2.82 -10.83
CA ILE A 149 -2.38 -3.23 -9.79
C ILE A 149 -2.87 -4.53 -9.18
N LEU A 150 -1.98 -5.51 -9.08
CA LEU A 150 -2.28 -6.76 -8.41
C LEU A 150 -1.62 -6.80 -7.03
N THR A 151 -2.39 -7.19 -6.04
CA THR A 151 -1.97 -7.42 -4.66
C THR A 151 -2.67 -8.66 -4.11
N THR A 152 -2.52 -8.93 -2.84
CA THR A 152 -3.14 -10.07 -2.16
C THR A 152 -4.03 -9.62 -1.00
N GLN A 153 -5.05 -10.44 -0.68
CA GLN A 153 -5.88 -10.30 0.51
C GLN A 153 -5.14 -10.73 1.79
N VAL A 154 -4.00 -11.40 1.63
CA VAL A 154 -3.19 -11.91 2.74
C VAL A 154 -2.31 -10.78 3.27
N THR A 155 -2.27 -10.61 4.58
CA THR A 155 -1.58 -9.46 5.20
C THR A 155 -0.06 -9.58 5.11
N TYR A 156 0.49 -10.78 5.22
CA TYR A 156 1.93 -11.04 5.27
C TYR A 156 2.40 -11.77 4.02
N GLU A 157 3.72 -11.69 3.75
CA GLU A 157 4.44 -12.29 2.62
C GLU A 157 4.22 -11.57 1.28
N GLY A 158 3.08 -10.88 1.10
CA GLY A 158 2.80 -10.11 -0.12
C GLY A 158 2.33 -10.95 -1.30
N SER A 159 2.35 -10.35 -2.50
CA SER A 159 1.98 -10.99 -3.76
C SER A 159 3.21 -11.39 -4.57
N ASP A 160 3.12 -12.54 -5.25
CA ASP A 160 4.03 -12.97 -6.32
C ASP A 160 3.24 -13.67 -7.41
N VAL A 161 2.78 -12.88 -8.37
CA VAL A 161 1.95 -13.35 -9.49
C VAL A 161 2.72 -14.34 -10.41
N GLY A 162 4.05 -14.41 -10.27
CA GLY A 162 4.88 -15.31 -11.08
C GLY A 162 4.90 -16.76 -10.63
N ILE A 163 4.52 -17.07 -9.39
CA ILE A 163 4.67 -18.41 -8.80
C ILE A 163 3.76 -19.45 -9.48
N TYR A 164 2.50 -19.10 -9.75
CA TYR A 164 1.52 -20.05 -10.26
C TYR A 164 1.14 -19.81 -11.72
N GLU A 165 0.64 -20.86 -12.37
CA GLU A 165 0.21 -20.82 -13.77
C GLU A 165 -0.88 -19.76 -14.04
N VAL A 166 -1.77 -19.54 -13.08
CA VAL A 166 -2.79 -18.47 -13.15
C VAL A 166 -2.15 -17.10 -13.30
N GLY A 167 -1.08 -16.83 -12.56
CA GLY A 167 -0.35 -15.57 -12.65
C GLY A 167 0.43 -15.40 -13.95
N LYS A 168 1.03 -16.47 -14.48
CA LYS A 168 1.69 -16.43 -15.80
C LYS A 168 0.74 -16.03 -16.91
N ARG A 169 -0.51 -16.51 -16.88
CA ARG A 169 -1.55 -16.11 -17.85
C ARG A 169 -1.87 -14.62 -17.77
N VAL A 170 -1.91 -14.07 -16.57
CA VAL A 170 -2.11 -12.62 -16.37
C VAL A 170 -0.94 -11.84 -16.94
N LYS A 171 0.31 -12.24 -16.65
CA LYS A 171 1.53 -11.62 -17.19
C LYS A 171 1.58 -11.61 -18.73
N ASN A 172 1.06 -12.66 -19.36
CA ASN A 172 1.03 -12.76 -20.82
C ASN A 172 -0.09 -11.91 -21.48
N ARG A 173 -1.07 -11.46 -20.70
CA ARG A 173 -2.26 -10.79 -21.25
C ARG A 173 -2.35 -9.32 -20.91
N PHE A 174 -1.81 -8.89 -19.77
CA PHE A 174 -1.95 -7.53 -19.27
C PHE A 174 -0.60 -6.92 -18.93
N ARG A 175 -0.49 -5.61 -19.13
CA ARG A 175 0.49 -4.80 -18.42
C ARG A 175 -0.13 -4.41 -17.08
N PHE A 176 0.56 -4.68 -15.97
CA PHE A 176 0.10 -4.38 -14.62
C PHE A 176 1.29 -4.06 -13.71
N LEU A 177 1.01 -3.39 -12.62
CA LEU A 177 1.93 -3.23 -11.50
C LEU A 177 1.64 -4.31 -10.46
N GLU A 178 2.66 -4.78 -9.77
CA GLU A 178 2.52 -5.74 -8.69
C GLU A 178 2.90 -5.08 -7.37
N ALA A 179 2.05 -5.23 -6.35
CA ALA A 179 2.29 -4.60 -5.05
C ALA A 179 3.40 -5.26 -4.24
N HIS A 180 3.74 -6.52 -4.57
CA HIS A 180 4.68 -7.33 -3.82
C HIS A 180 4.36 -7.32 -2.31
N ASP A 181 5.30 -6.90 -1.48
CA ASP A 181 5.19 -6.87 -0.02
C ASP A 181 4.65 -5.54 0.57
N MET A 182 4.18 -4.63 -0.30
CA MET A 182 3.60 -3.35 0.15
C MET A 182 2.30 -3.58 0.93
N THR A 183 2.04 -2.72 1.92
CA THR A 183 0.71 -2.66 2.53
C THR A 183 -0.29 -2.06 1.54
N ILE A 184 -1.56 -2.45 1.65
CA ILE A 184 -2.61 -1.91 0.77
C ILE A 184 -2.74 -0.39 0.92
N GLU A 185 -2.56 0.12 2.13
CA GLU A 185 -2.57 1.55 2.43
C GLU A 185 -1.46 2.30 1.66
N ALA A 186 -0.25 1.71 1.61
CA ALA A 186 0.86 2.27 0.85
C ALA A 186 0.62 2.20 -0.66
N VAL A 187 0.07 1.10 -1.18
CA VAL A 187 -0.27 0.95 -2.61
C VAL A 187 -1.28 2.00 -3.04
N VAL A 188 -2.39 2.13 -2.30
CA VAL A 188 -3.46 3.09 -2.62
C VAL A 188 -2.92 4.51 -2.63
N THR A 189 -2.22 4.93 -1.59
CA THR A 189 -1.71 6.31 -1.48
C THR A 189 -0.63 6.62 -2.51
N LYS A 190 0.27 5.66 -2.78
CA LYS A 190 1.32 5.80 -3.78
C LYS A 190 0.75 5.96 -5.19
N ILE A 191 -0.22 5.14 -5.57
CA ILE A 191 -0.80 5.27 -6.91
C ILE A 191 -1.67 6.53 -7.06
N MET A 192 -2.39 6.95 -6.02
CA MET A 192 -3.10 8.23 -6.03
C MET A 192 -2.15 9.41 -6.27
N TRP A 193 -0.96 9.35 -5.68
CA TRP A 193 0.07 10.37 -5.90
C TRP A 193 0.64 10.28 -7.32
N LEU A 194 0.99 9.09 -7.80
CA LEU A 194 1.57 8.89 -9.13
C LEU A 194 0.62 9.29 -10.26
N LEU A 195 -0.68 8.98 -10.16
CA LEU A 195 -1.69 9.37 -11.14
C LEU A 195 -1.95 10.88 -11.18
N ALA A 196 -1.51 11.62 -10.19
CA ALA A 196 -1.56 13.08 -10.15
C ALA A 196 -0.27 13.74 -10.70
N GLN A 197 0.71 12.92 -11.11
CA GLN A 197 1.95 13.36 -11.76
C GLN A 197 1.87 13.07 -13.26
N ASP A 198 2.61 13.81 -14.05
CA ASP A 198 2.74 13.55 -15.48
C ASP A 198 3.56 12.27 -15.69
N CYS A 199 2.90 11.22 -16.15
CA CYS A 199 3.50 9.96 -16.56
C CYS A 199 3.04 9.64 -17.98
N ASP A 200 3.93 9.89 -18.96
CA ASP A 200 3.62 9.77 -20.38
C ASP A 200 3.53 8.30 -20.87
N SER A 201 4.10 7.37 -20.11
CA SER A 201 4.10 5.95 -20.47
C SER A 201 3.95 5.04 -19.27
N PHE A 202 3.50 3.81 -19.53
CA PHE A 202 3.44 2.77 -18.51
C PHE A 202 4.80 2.45 -17.90
N ASP A 203 5.87 2.50 -18.70
CA ASP A 203 7.23 2.21 -18.22
C ASP A 203 7.71 3.27 -17.23
N GLN A 204 7.40 4.55 -17.47
CA GLN A 204 7.68 5.62 -16.52
C GLN A 204 6.86 5.43 -15.21
N LEU A 205 5.58 5.10 -15.34
CA LEU A 205 4.74 4.80 -14.19
C LEU A 205 5.31 3.64 -13.37
N GLN A 206 5.71 2.56 -14.04
CA GLN A 206 6.29 1.37 -13.42
C GLN A 206 7.61 1.71 -12.70
N GLN A 207 8.51 2.46 -13.35
CA GLN A 207 9.78 2.88 -12.77
C GLN A 207 9.60 3.72 -11.49
N ARG A 208 8.56 4.58 -11.46
CA ARG A 208 8.25 5.42 -10.28
C ARG A 208 7.48 4.67 -9.21
N PHE A 209 6.80 3.58 -9.59
CA PHE A 209 6.05 2.75 -8.66
C PHE A 209 6.98 1.86 -7.83
N TYR A 210 8.12 1.42 -8.35
CA TYR A 210 9.13 0.63 -7.63
C TYR A 210 10.30 1.53 -7.20
#